data_b286b8ae0e16c5a9b967a8144ae16dbe
#
_entry.id   b286b8ae0e16c5a9b967a8144ae16dbe
#
_cell.length_a   1.000
_cell.length_b   1.000
_cell.length_c   1.000
_cell.angle_alpha   90.00
_cell.angle_beta   90.00
_cell.angle_gamma   90.00
#
_symmetry.space_group_name_H-M   'P 1'
#
loop_
_entity.id
_entity.type
_entity.pdbx_description
1 polymer ?
#
loop_
_entity_poly.entity_id
_entity_poly.type
_entity_poly.pdbx_seq_one_letter_code
_entity_poly.pdbx_strand_id
1 'polypeptide(L)'
;MNFVGSHILSVSQFDRQAIEKVFEVADKMGPFANRQRVTRVLEGAILGNMFFEPSTRTRVSFGCAWNLLGGEVRETTEIKTSALAKGESFYDTARVLSGYSDMIVMRHQLEGSVDEFAAASRVPVINGGDGSNEHPSQALLDLYTIRKEMADRGKGIDELRIALVGDLRYGRAVHSLCKDRKSTRLNSSHTSIS
;
A
#
# COMPACT_ATOMS: atom_id res chain seq x y z
N MET A 1 -13.26 -9.51 1.41
CA MET A 1 -13.19 -8.23 0.68
C MET A 1 -13.36 -8.44 -0.82
N ASN A 2 -14.11 -7.58 -1.53
CA ASN A 2 -14.11 -7.54 -3.01
C ASN A 2 -13.04 -6.54 -3.45
N PHE A 3 -12.04 -6.99 -4.21
CA PHE A 3 -10.93 -6.12 -4.65
C PHE A 3 -11.26 -5.28 -5.89
N VAL A 4 -12.26 -5.69 -6.68
CA VAL A 4 -12.59 -5.01 -7.94
C VAL A 4 -13.16 -3.62 -7.66
N GLY A 5 -12.47 -2.59 -8.14
CA GLY A 5 -12.86 -1.19 -7.96
C GLY A 5 -12.68 -0.63 -6.54
N SER A 6 -12.18 -1.41 -5.59
CA SER A 6 -12.03 -0.96 -4.20
C SER A 6 -10.79 -0.10 -4.01
N HIS A 7 -10.91 0.92 -3.17
CA HIS A 7 -9.75 1.62 -2.62
C HIS A 7 -9.06 0.77 -1.56
N ILE A 8 -7.74 0.88 -1.45
CA ILE A 8 -6.91 0.23 -0.44
C ILE A 8 -6.31 1.34 0.45
N LEU A 9 -7.01 1.69 1.51
CA LEU A 9 -6.70 2.84 2.35
C LEU A 9 -6.14 2.44 3.72
N SER A 10 -6.62 1.34 4.27
CA SER A 10 -6.25 0.84 5.59
C SER A 10 -6.06 -0.67 5.58
N VAL A 11 -5.16 -1.14 6.41
CA VAL A 11 -4.97 -2.59 6.64
C VAL A 11 -6.22 -3.22 7.30
N SER A 12 -7.01 -2.44 8.02
CA SER A 12 -8.27 -2.91 8.65
C SER A 12 -9.35 -3.35 7.66
N GLN A 13 -9.20 -3.02 6.37
CA GLN A 13 -10.10 -3.49 5.31
C GLN A 13 -9.92 -4.98 4.99
N PHE A 14 -8.80 -5.59 5.42
CA PHE A 14 -8.47 -6.96 5.12
C PHE A 14 -8.84 -7.88 6.28
N ASP A 15 -9.68 -8.86 6.00
CA ASP A 15 -9.83 -10.05 6.82
C ASP A 15 -8.75 -11.10 6.45
N ARG A 16 -8.65 -12.17 7.23
CA ARG A 16 -7.67 -13.23 6.97
C ARG A 16 -7.78 -13.81 5.56
N GLN A 17 -9.00 -14.00 5.06
CA GLN A 17 -9.22 -14.56 3.72
C GLN A 17 -8.73 -13.60 2.62
N ALA A 18 -8.92 -12.29 2.80
CA ALA A 18 -8.42 -11.28 1.88
C ALA A 18 -6.88 -11.24 1.85
N ILE A 19 -6.24 -11.34 3.03
CA ILE A 19 -4.78 -11.40 3.14
C ILE A 19 -4.22 -12.63 2.43
N GLU A 20 -4.79 -13.82 2.69
CA GLU A 20 -4.38 -15.05 2.02
C GLU A 20 -4.52 -14.93 0.49
N LYS A 21 -5.60 -14.29 0.03
CA LYS A 21 -5.81 -14.03 -1.40
C LYS A 21 -4.74 -13.14 -2.00
N VAL A 22 -4.34 -12.07 -1.29
CA VAL A 22 -3.23 -11.20 -1.72
C VAL A 22 -1.93 -12.01 -1.80
N PHE A 23 -1.67 -12.86 -0.82
CA PHE A 23 -0.45 -13.69 -0.78
C PHE A 23 -0.41 -14.74 -1.89
N GLU A 24 -1.54 -15.39 -2.20
CA GLU A 24 -1.64 -16.29 -3.36
C GLU A 24 -1.30 -15.58 -4.67
N VAL A 25 -1.78 -14.35 -4.84
CA VAL A 25 -1.48 -13.55 -6.03
C VAL A 25 0.00 -13.15 -6.03
N ALA A 26 0.55 -12.73 -4.88
CA ALA A 26 1.95 -12.37 -4.76
C ALA A 26 2.89 -13.56 -5.12
N ASP A 27 2.56 -14.77 -4.68
CA ASP A 27 3.32 -15.98 -5.05
C ASP A 27 3.31 -16.21 -6.58
N LYS A 28 2.15 -15.99 -7.24
CA LYS A 28 2.02 -16.09 -8.70
C LYS A 28 2.77 -14.99 -9.46
N MET A 29 2.98 -13.83 -8.81
CA MET A 29 3.70 -12.70 -9.42
C MET A 29 5.23 -12.85 -9.35
N GLY A 30 5.76 -13.77 -8.53
CA GLY A 30 7.19 -14.00 -8.38
C GLY A 30 7.96 -14.11 -9.70
N PRO A 31 7.56 -14.95 -10.67
CA PRO A 31 8.25 -15.08 -11.95
C PRO A 31 8.31 -13.79 -12.77
N PHE A 32 7.28 -12.94 -12.68
CA PHE A 32 7.24 -11.64 -13.35
C PHE A 32 8.16 -10.61 -12.65
N ALA A 33 8.11 -10.57 -11.31
CA ALA A 33 8.97 -9.71 -10.51
C ALA A 33 10.46 -10.05 -10.73
N ASN A 34 10.80 -11.34 -10.84
CA ASN A 34 12.15 -11.83 -11.11
C ASN A 34 12.53 -11.81 -12.61
N ARG A 35 11.70 -11.23 -13.48
CA ARG A 35 11.93 -11.09 -14.94
C ARG A 35 12.12 -12.43 -15.67
N GLN A 36 11.62 -13.52 -15.09
CA GLN A 36 11.62 -14.86 -15.72
C GLN A 36 10.47 -15.02 -16.72
N ARG A 37 9.43 -14.18 -16.58
CA ARG A 37 8.25 -14.14 -17.45
C ARG A 37 7.89 -12.68 -17.75
N VAL A 38 7.27 -12.46 -18.90
CA VAL A 38 6.75 -11.16 -19.32
C VAL A 38 5.25 -11.25 -19.47
N THR A 39 4.56 -10.18 -19.13
CA THR A 39 3.10 -10.04 -19.33
C THR A 39 2.77 -8.60 -19.72
N ARG A 40 1.61 -8.41 -20.33
CA ARG A 40 1.07 -7.11 -20.74
C ARG A 40 -0.40 -6.99 -20.32
N VAL A 41 -0.76 -7.57 -19.17
CA VAL A 41 -2.16 -7.55 -18.70
C VAL A 41 -2.68 -6.14 -18.42
N LEU A 42 -1.78 -5.17 -18.23
CA LEU A 42 -2.10 -3.75 -18.03
C LEU A 42 -1.73 -2.88 -19.25
N GLU A 43 -1.60 -3.48 -20.45
CA GLU A 43 -1.32 -2.71 -21.67
C GLU A 43 -2.40 -1.65 -21.89
N GLY A 44 -1.97 -0.38 -22.05
CA GLY A 44 -2.85 0.77 -22.18
C GLY A 44 -3.36 1.36 -20.87
N ALA A 45 -3.20 0.69 -19.73
CA ALA A 45 -3.60 1.21 -18.43
C ALA A 45 -2.55 2.19 -17.85
N ILE A 46 -3.01 3.24 -17.19
CA ILE A 46 -2.19 4.31 -16.62
C ILE A 46 -2.29 4.30 -15.10
N LEU A 47 -1.13 4.22 -14.44
CA LEU A 47 -0.99 4.47 -13.00
C LEU A 47 -0.70 5.96 -12.75
N GLY A 48 -1.56 6.62 -11.97
CA GLY A 48 -1.26 7.89 -11.33
C GLY A 48 -0.43 7.66 -10.07
N ASN A 49 0.87 7.97 -10.12
CA ASN A 49 1.81 7.72 -9.00
C ASN A 49 2.11 9.04 -8.28
N MET A 50 1.22 9.41 -7.32
CA MET A 50 1.15 10.74 -6.70
C MET A 50 1.85 10.75 -5.34
N PHE A 51 3.11 11.18 -5.29
CA PHE A 51 3.95 11.20 -4.09
C PHE A 51 4.25 12.62 -3.64
N PHE A 52 3.44 13.15 -2.75
CA PHE A 52 3.56 14.48 -2.16
C PHE A 52 4.43 14.51 -0.88
N GLU A 53 4.90 13.36 -0.44
CA GLU A 53 5.92 13.18 0.58
C GLU A 53 7.09 12.38 -0.01
N PRO A 54 8.36 12.76 0.22
CA PRO A 54 9.51 12.05 -0.32
C PRO A 54 9.52 10.56 0.04
N SER A 55 9.57 9.71 -0.97
CA SER A 55 9.65 8.26 -0.80
C SER A 55 10.19 7.58 -2.05
N THR A 56 11.49 7.37 -2.10
CA THR A 56 12.11 6.73 -3.27
C THR A 56 11.67 5.28 -3.43
N ARG A 57 11.78 4.49 -2.36
CA ARG A 57 11.48 3.05 -2.44
C ARG A 57 10.04 2.75 -2.84
N THR A 58 9.07 3.33 -2.14
CA THR A 58 7.65 3.06 -2.37
C THR A 58 7.23 3.55 -3.76
N ARG A 59 7.60 4.78 -4.13
CA ARG A 59 7.29 5.35 -5.44
C ARG A 59 7.82 4.49 -6.58
N VAL A 60 9.11 4.17 -6.54
CA VAL A 60 9.77 3.38 -7.59
C VAL A 60 9.20 1.96 -7.64
N SER A 61 8.90 1.32 -6.50
CA SER A 61 8.36 -0.03 -6.48
C SER A 61 6.98 -0.14 -7.12
N PHE A 62 6.06 0.79 -6.84
CA PHE A 62 4.76 0.82 -7.49
C PHE A 62 4.88 1.08 -9.00
N GLY A 63 5.70 2.05 -9.41
CA GLY A 63 5.95 2.33 -10.82
C GLY A 63 6.55 1.13 -11.56
N CYS A 64 7.57 0.50 -10.98
CA CYS A 64 8.19 -0.70 -11.57
C CYS A 64 7.20 -1.88 -11.66
N ALA A 65 6.38 -2.11 -10.62
CA ALA A 65 5.40 -3.18 -10.64
C ALA A 65 4.39 -2.98 -11.77
N TRP A 66 3.89 -1.75 -11.95
CA TRP A 66 2.95 -1.43 -13.02
C TRP A 66 3.56 -1.61 -14.41
N ASN A 67 4.79 -1.13 -14.61
CA ASN A 67 5.51 -1.28 -15.88
C ASN A 67 5.81 -2.76 -16.19
N LEU A 68 6.15 -3.59 -15.19
CA LEU A 68 6.36 -5.02 -15.38
C LEU A 68 5.11 -5.77 -15.83
N LEU A 69 3.94 -5.23 -15.53
CA LEU A 69 2.65 -5.74 -15.99
C LEU A 69 2.21 -5.16 -17.35
N GLY A 70 3.01 -4.27 -17.95
CA GLY A 70 2.79 -3.71 -19.27
C GLY A 70 2.07 -2.36 -19.30
N GLY A 71 1.76 -1.76 -18.16
CA GLY A 71 1.11 -0.45 -18.09
C GLY A 71 2.09 0.73 -18.08
N GLU A 72 1.55 1.93 -18.17
CA GLU A 72 2.28 3.19 -18.13
C GLU A 72 2.15 3.89 -16.78
N VAL A 73 3.16 4.71 -16.42
CA VAL A 73 3.16 5.45 -15.15
C VAL A 73 3.24 6.95 -15.42
N ARG A 74 2.40 7.71 -14.71
CA ARG A 74 2.47 9.18 -14.66
C ARG A 74 2.72 9.58 -13.21
N GLU A 75 3.81 10.31 -12.98
CA GLU A 75 4.27 10.66 -11.64
C GLU A 75 4.11 12.15 -11.34
N THR A 76 3.75 12.44 -10.08
CA THR A 76 3.85 13.78 -9.50
C THR A 76 4.55 13.65 -8.15
N THR A 77 5.60 14.43 -7.93
CA THR A 77 6.48 14.27 -6.76
C THR A 77 6.61 15.52 -5.90
N GLU A 78 6.02 16.64 -6.31
CA GLU A 78 6.19 17.91 -5.59
C GLU A 78 4.87 18.61 -5.34
N ILE A 79 4.58 18.89 -4.06
CA ILE A 79 3.46 19.76 -3.68
C ILE A 79 3.68 21.17 -4.25
N LYS A 80 4.93 21.70 -4.15
CA LYS A 80 5.24 23.10 -4.50
C LYS A 80 4.96 23.48 -5.94
N THR A 81 4.95 22.53 -6.85
CA THR A 81 4.69 22.73 -8.28
C THR A 81 3.33 22.22 -8.72
N SER A 82 2.58 21.58 -7.80
CA SER A 82 1.27 21.02 -8.07
C SER A 82 0.15 22.05 -7.89
N ALA A 83 -1.04 21.73 -8.38
CA ALA A 83 -2.25 22.52 -8.17
C ALA A 83 -2.60 22.69 -6.67
N LEU A 84 -2.28 21.68 -5.83
CA LEU A 84 -2.42 21.73 -4.37
C LEU A 84 -1.65 22.91 -3.75
N ALA A 85 -0.45 23.24 -4.26
CA ALA A 85 0.31 24.40 -3.80
C ALA A 85 -0.39 25.75 -4.07
N LYS A 86 -1.29 25.77 -5.05
CA LYS A 86 -2.08 26.94 -5.44
C LYS A 86 -3.42 26.98 -4.72
N GLY A 87 -3.67 26.11 -3.75
CA GLY A 87 -4.90 26.06 -2.96
C GLY A 87 -6.00 25.20 -3.55
N GLU A 88 -5.71 24.36 -4.57
CA GLU A 88 -6.69 23.39 -5.07
C GLU A 88 -6.96 22.33 -3.99
N SER A 89 -8.24 21.94 -3.86
CA SER A 89 -8.64 20.93 -2.88
C SER A 89 -8.20 19.52 -3.29
N PHE A 90 -8.08 18.60 -2.31
CA PHE A 90 -7.89 17.19 -2.62
C PHE A 90 -9.05 16.63 -3.45
N TYR A 91 -10.26 17.13 -3.23
CA TYR A 91 -11.44 16.76 -4.00
C TYR A 91 -11.27 17.07 -5.48
N ASP A 92 -10.91 18.31 -5.83
CA ASP A 92 -10.77 18.73 -7.23
C ASP A 92 -9.60 18.02 -7.90
N THR A 93 -8.44 17.93 -7.21
CA THR A 93 -7.28 17.19 -7.69
C THR A 93 -7.63 15.72 -7.97
N ALA A 94 -8.37 15.06 -7.07
CA ALA A 94 -8.80 13.68 -7.27
C ALA A 94 -9.72 13.51 -8.48
N ARG A 95 -10.67 14.44 -8.66
CA ARG A 95 -11.60 14.44 -9.81
C ARG A 95 -10.87 14.57 -11.13
N VAL A 96 -9.87 15.43 -11.20
CA VAL A 96 -9.05 15.65 -12.41
C VAL A 96 -8.17 14.45 -12.68
N LEU A 97 -7.37 14.01 -11.69
CA LEU A 97 -6.39 12.94 -11.89
C LEU A 97 -7.03 11.58 -12.14
N SER A 98 -8.20 11.31 -11.52
CA SER A 98 -8.96 10.09 -11.82
C SER A 98 -9.55 10.05 -13.23
N GLY A 99 -9.56 11.17 -13.95
CA GLY A 99 -9.93 11.24 -15.36
C GLY A 99 -8.80 10.82 -16.32
N TYR A 100 -7.56 10.77 -15.81
CA TYR A 100 -6.36 10.44 -16.60
C TYR A 100 -5.71 9.12 -16.17
N SER A 101 -6.24 8.45 -15.16
CA SER A 101 -5.63 7.26 -14.58
C SER A 101 -6.65 6.14 -14.43
N ASP A 102 -6.20 4.89 -14.48
CA ASP A 102 -7.02 3.70 -14.19
C ASP A 102 -6.87 3.25 -12.74
N MET A 103 -5.77 3.66 -12.09
CA MET A 103 -5.50 3.48 -10.67
C MET A 103 -4.60 4.61 -10.19
N ILE A 104 -4.72 4.99 -8.93
CA ILE A 104 -3.86 6.00 -8.31
C ILE A 104 -3.19 5.42 -7.07
N VAL A 105 -1.88 5.60 -6.93
CA VAL A 105 -1.17 5.44 -5.65
C VAL A 105 -0.88 6.83 -5.14
N MET A 106 -1.33 7.13 -3.93
CA MET A 106 -1.10 8.43 -3.30
C MET A 106 -0.35 8.28 -1.99
N ARG A 107 0.64 9.15 -1.79
CA ARG A 107 1.35 9.35 -0.52
C ARG A 107 1.37 10.82 -0.16
N HIS A 108 1.02 11.14 1.08
CA HIS A 108 0.98 12.51 1.57
C HIS A 108 1.44 12.59 3.03
N GLN A 109 1.91 13.77 3.45
CA GLN A 109 2.39 13.99 4.83
C GLN A 109 1.27 14.22 5.86
N LEU A 110 0.05 14.57 5.41
CA LEU A 110 -1.10 14.81 6.28
C LEU A 110 -1.90 13.51 6.46
N GLU A 111 -2.22 13.18 7.71
CA GLU A 111 -3.11 12.07 8.04
C GLU A 111 -4.51 12.31 7.49
N GLY A 112 -5.15 11.26 6.95
CA GLY A 112 -6.49 11.31 6.39
C GLY A 112 -6.58 11.92 4.98
N SER A 113 -5.51 12.53 4.47
CA SER A 113 -5.50 13.15 3.14
C SER A 113 -5.76 12.17 2.01
N VAL A 114 -5.29 10.92 2.16
CA VAL A 114 -5.53 9.87 1.15
C VAL A 114 -6.97 9.41 1.17
N ASP A 115 -7.61 9.36 2.33
CA ASP A 115 -9.04 9.04 2.46
C ASP A 115 -9.91 10.13 1.80
N GLU A 116 -9.61 11.40 2.07
CA GLU A 116 -10.30 12.55 1.46
C GLU A 116 -10.17 12.51 -0.07
N PHE A 117 -8.97 12.28 -0.58
CA PHE A 117 -8.71 12.14 -2.01
C PHE A 117 -9.48 10.96 -2.61
N ALA A 118 -9.45 9.81 -1.96
CA ALA A 118 -10.12 8.59 -2.43
C ALA A 118 -11.63 8.74 -2.51
N ALA A 119 -12.24 9.45 -1.56
CA ALA A 119 -13.68 9.73 -1.55
C ALA A 119 -14.18 10.48 -2.81
N ALA A 120 -13.31 11.25 -3.46
CA ALA A 120 -13.62 11.99 -4.68
C ALA A 120 -13.15 11.28 -5.96
N SER A 121 -12.28 10.29 -5.85
CA SER A 121 -11.70 9.57 -6.98
C SER A 121 -12.72 8.67 -7.68
N ARG A 122 -12.66 8.62 -9.01
CA ARG A 122 -13.46 7.70 -9.84
C ARG A 122 -12.79 6.35 -10.08
N VAL A 123 -11.54 6.23 -9.69
CA VAL A 123 -10.71 5.04 -9.89
C VAL A 123 -10.15 4.56 -8.56
N PRO A 124 -9.75 3.29 -8.42
CA PRO A 124 -9.14 2.78 -7.21
C PRO A 124 -7.94 3.63 -6.75
N VAL A 125 -7.87 3.90 -5.44
CA VAL A 125 -6.76 4.59 -4.80
C VAL A 125 -6.09 3.63 -3.82
N ILE A 126 -4.75 3.58 -3.87
CA ILE A 126 -3.93 2.86 -2.92
C ILE A 126 -3.18 3.86 -2.03
N ASN A 127 -3.31 3.70 -0.73
CA ASN A 127 -2.56 4.47 0.25
C ASN A 127 -1.08 4.01 0.28
N GLY A 128 -0.19 4.86 -0.23
CA GLY A 128 1.27 4.69 -0.21
C GLY A 128 1.93 5.29 1.04
N GLY A 129 1.12 5.69 2.03
CA GLY A 129 1.49 6.31 3.31
C GLY A 129 0.89 7.69 3.49
N ASP A 130 0.18 7.91 4.60
CA ASP A 130 -0.45 9.18 4.96
C ASP A 130 0.00 9.62 6.37
N GLY A 131 0.90 10.54 6.44
CA GLY A 131 1.46 11.03 7.72
C GLY A 131 2.02 9.90 8.58
N SER A 132 1.67 9.89 9.85
CA SER A 132 2.00 8.81 10.80
C SER A 132 0.93 7.73 10.90
N ASN A 133 -0.16 7.81 10.12
CA ASN A 133 -1.32 6.95 10.25
C ASN A 133 -1.07 5.53 9.70
N GLU A 134 -1.18 5.32 8.39
CA GLU A 134 -1.11 3.97 7.81
C GLU A 134 -0.24 3.86 6.54
N HIS A 135 0.21 2.63 6.29
CA HIS A 135 0.84 2.23 5.04
C HIS A 135 0.46 0.76 4.76
N PRO A 136 -0.77 0.51 4.29
CA PRO A 136 -1.31 -0.86 4.21
C PRO A 136 -0.48 -1.79 3.34
N SER A 137 0.05 -1.31 2.21
CA SER A 137 0.90 -2.14 1.35
C SER A 137 2.23 -2.55 2.02
N GLN A 138 2.78 -1.71 2.92
CA GLN A 138 3.96 -2.08 3.70
C GLN A 138 3.64 -3.17 4.73
N ALA A 139 2.52 -3.06 5.43
CA ALA A 139 2.10 -4.09 6.38
C ALA A 139 1.88 -5.44 5.70
N LEU A 140 1.22 -5.46 4.54
CA LEU A 140 1.02 -6.68 3.75
C LEU A 140 2.35 -7.28 3.28
N LEU A 141 3.32 -6.44 2.86
CA LEU A 141 4.66 -6.86 2.48
C LEU A 141 5.41 -7.49 3.66
N ASP A 142 5.36 -6.84 4.83
CA ASP A 142 6.00 -7.34 6.04
C ASP A 142 5.41 -8.68 6.46
N LEU A 143 4.08 -8.82 6.46
CA LEU A 143 3.40 -10.09 6.75
C LEU A 143 3.72 -11.19 5.73
N TYR A 144 3.77 -10.85 4.46
CA TYR A 144 4.17 -11.80 3.42
C TYR A 144 5.59 -12.32 3.64
N THR A 145 6.52 -11.43 4.00
CA THR A 145 7.89 -11.79 4.32
C THR A 145 7.95 -12.68 5.56
N ILE A 146 7.23 -12.29 6.63
CA ILE A 146 7.14 -13.08 7.87
C ILE A 146 6.55 -14.47 7.58
N ARG A 147 5.50 -14.57 6.77
CA ARG A 147 4.91 -15.86 6.40
C ARG A 147 5.95 -16.78 5.74
N LYS A 148 6.73 -16.25 4.81
CA LYS A 148 7.78 -17.05 4.13
C LYS A 148 8.86 -17.51 5.10
N GLU A 149 9.38 -16.60 5.92
CA GLU A 149 10.41 -16.92 6.92
C GLU A 149 9.92 -17.96 7.95
N MET A 150 8.65 -17.90 8.35
CA MET A 150 8.04 -18.88 9.26
C MET A 150 7.89 -20.24 8.58
N ALA A 151 7.44 -20.27 7.32
CA ALA A 151 7.30 -21.50 6.55
C ALA A 151 8.66 -22.22 6.34
N ASP A 152 9.73 -21.48 6.05
CA ASP A 152 11.09 -22.02 5.93
C ASP A 152 11.60 -22.64 7.22
N ARG A 153 11.02 -22.26 8.36
CA ARG A 153 11.28 -22.85 9.69
C ARG A 153 10.29 -23.95 10.08
N GLY A 154 9.41 -24.36 9.16
CA GLY A 154 8.37 -25.36 9.40
C GLY A 154 7.26 -24.92 10.36
N LYS A 155 7.03 -23.59 10.48
CA LYS A 155 6.06 -22.98 11.39
C LYS A 155 4.98 -22.20 10.64
N GLY A 156 3.78 -22.16 11.22
CA GLY A 156 2.71 -21.30 10.75
C GLY A 156 2.83 -19.86 11.27
N ILE A 157 2.18 -18.91 10.60
CA ILE A 157 2.15 -17.51 11.03
C ILE A 157 1.46 -17.35 12.40
N ASP A 158 0.56 -18.26 12.77
CA ASP A 158 -0.14 -18.25 14.06
C ASP A 158 0.81 -18.55 15.25
N GLU A 159 1.98 -19.12 15.00
CA GLU A 159 3.02 -19.38 15.99
C GLU A 159 4.01 -18.21 16.15
N LEU A 160 3.79 -17.12 15.40
CA LEU A 160 4.68 -15.96 15.38
C LEU A 160 4.74 -15.27 16.74
N ARG A 161 5.97 -15.09 17.24
CA ARG A 161 6.31 -14.16 18.32
C ARG A 161 7.24 -13.11 17.75
N ILE A 162 6.81 -11.85 17.79
CA ILE A 162 7.57 -10.73 17.22
C ILE A 162 7.75 -9.64 18.28
N ALA A 163 8.96 -9.12 18.39
CA ALA A 163 9.26 -7.90 19.12
C ALA A 163 9.41 -6.75 18.14
N LEU A 164 8.69 -5.66 18.38
CA LEU A 164 8.80 -4.42 17.60
C LEU A 164 9.62 -3.43 18.42
N VAL A 165 10.74 -3.00 17.84
CA VAL A 165 11.70 -2.11 18.52
C VAL A 165 11.97 -0.90 17.62
N GLY A 166 11.93 0.30 18.17
CA GLY A 166 12.18 1.56 17.46
C GLY A 166 11.14 2.61 17.78
N ASP A 167 10.92 3.54 16.86
CA ASP A 167 9.88 4.57 17.01
C ASP A 167 8.47 3.97 16.85
N LEU A 168 7.91 3.54 17.97
CA LEU A 168 6.57 2.95 18.02
C LEU A 168 5.46 4.02 18.01
N ARG A 169 5.81 5.29 18.22
CA ARG A 169 4.84 6.38 18.28
C ARG A 169 4.51 6.93 16.89
N TYR A 170 5.52 7.10 16.03
CA TYR A 170 5.35 7.73 14.71
C TYR A 170 5.60 6.75 13.55
N GLY A 171 5.94 5.50 13.86
CA GLY A 171 6.23 4.48 12.86
C GLY A 171 4.95 3.89 12.23
N ARG A 172 4.40 4.50 11.19
CA ARG A 172 3.17 4.03 10.50
C ARG A 172 3.20 2.57 10.06
N ALA A 173 4.34 2.05 9.63
CA ALA A 173 4.47 0.64 9.27
C ALA A 173 4.24 -0.29 10.48
N VAL A 174 4.74 0.11 11.65
CA VAL A 174 4.50 -0.59 12.92
C VAL A 174 3.03 -0.54 13.30
N HIS A 175 2.38 0.62 13.17
CA HIS A 175 0.96 0.78 13.46
C HIS A 175 0.11 -0.13 12.58
N SER A 176 0.34 -0.14 11.27
CA SER A 176 -0.37 -0.99 10.34
C SER A 176 -0.14 -2.48 10.63
N LEU A 177 1.10 -2.89 10.91
CA LEU A 177 1.43 -4.27 11.26
C LEU A 177 0.75 -4.71 12.58
N CYS A 178 0.67 -3.82 13.58
CA CYS A 178 -0.01 -4.10 14.84
C CYS A 178 -1.54 -4.21 14.66
N LYS A 179 -2.16 -3.36 13.83
CA LYS A 179 -3.59 -3.41 13.53
C LYS A 179 -3.95 -4.72 12.84
N ASP A 180 -3.17 -5.13 11.88
CA ASP A 180 -3.38 -6.35 11.11
C ASP A 180 -3.26 -7.62 11.97
N ARG A 181 -2.31 -7.67 12.91
CA ARG A 181 -2.21 -8.76 13.89
C ARG A 181 -3.46 -8.92 14.77
N LYS A 182 -4.17 -7.84 15.09
CA LYS A 182 -5.46 -7.91 15.82
C LYS A 182 -6.56 -8.52 14.96
N SER A 183 -6.62 -8.19 13.68
CA SER A 183 -7.60 -8.74 12.74
C SER A 183 -7.36 -10.21 12.42
N THR A 184 -6.11 -10.66 12.45
CA THR A 184 -5.71 -12.06 12.22
C THR A 184 -5.77 -12.93 13.47
N ARG A 185 -6.22 -12.43 14.65
CA ARG A 185 -6.25 -13.12 15.95
C ARG A 185 -4.90 -13.65 16.42
N LEU A 186 -3.81 -13.02 16.07
CA LEU A 186 -2.53 -13.33 16.67
C LEU A 186 -2.51 -12.77 18.10
N ASN A 187 -2.41 -13.66 19.12
CA ASN A 187 -2.39 -13.28 20.52
C ASN A 187 -1.36 -12.19 20.81
N SER A 188 -1.80 -10.97 21.09
CA SER A 188 -0.94 -9.85 21.47
C SER A 188 -0.88 -9.76 23.00
N SER A 189 0.23 -10.15 23.61
CA SER A 189 0.60 -9.67 24.92
C SER A 189 1.26 -8.30 24.78
N HIS A 190 0.60 -7.24 25.19
CA HIS A 190 1.18 -5.91 25.24
C HIS A 190 2.19 -5.84 26.40
N THR A 191 3.46 -5.68 26.07
CA THR A 191 4.45 -5.16 27.02
C THR A 191 4.80 -3.76 26.56
N SER A 192 4.23 -2.74 27.19
CA SER A 192 4.68 -1.36 27.05
C SER A 192 5.95 -1.20 27.86
N ILE A 193 7.05 -0.89 27.19
CA ILE A 193 8.25 -0.37 27.83
C ILE A 193 8.20 1.15 27.66
N SER A 194 8.11 1.83 28.81
CA SER A 194 8.17 3.29 28.95
C SER A 194 9.55 3.83 28.58
#